data_c746f51cab5ed608e467fc3f950f66fc
#
_entry.id   c746f51cab5ed608e467fc3f950f66fc
#
_cell.length_a   1.000
_cell.length_b   1.000
_cell.length_c   1.000
_cell.angle_alpha   90.00
_cell.angle_beta   90.00
_cell.angle_gamma   90.00
#
_symmetry.space_group_name_H-M   'P 1'
#
loop_
_entity.id
_entity.type
_entity.pdbx_description
1 polymer ?
#
loop_
_entity_poly.entity_id
_entity_poly.type
_entity_poly.pdbx_seq_one_letter_code
_entity_poly.pdbx_strand_id
1 'polypeptide(L)'
;MDLKFARTDITTKPKKAELDKMEAALEKQDSVIFYFDRENSHKDLLELQDYFEAKGKSFYMNEVKYGLADNEYMYKVHIIN
;
A
#
# COMPACT_ATOMS: atom_id res chain seq x y z
N MET A 1 -7.91 -6.18 -9.03
CA MET A 1 -7.49 -5.40 -7.86
C MET A 1 -6.94 -4.06 -8.34
N ASP A 2 -7.63 -2.97 -7.99
CA ASP A 2 -7.24 -1.61 -8.38
C ASP A 2 -6.69 -0.87 -7.18
N LEU A 3 -5.38 -0.91 -7.01
CA LEU A 3 -4.70 -0.23 -5.91
C LEU A 3 -4.08 1.07 -6.40
N LYS A 4 -4.05 2.06 -5.53
CA LYS A 4 -3.49 3.39 -5.80
C LYS A 4 -2.56 3.79 -4.67
N PHE A 5 -1.38 4.30 -5.04
CA PHE A 5 -0.44 4.83 -4.04
C PHE A 5 -0.99 6.09 -3.40
N ALA A 6 -0.55 6.36 -2.17
CA ALA A 6 -0.93 7.59 -1.47
C ALA A 6 -0.45 8.81 -2.26
N ARG A 7 -1.29 9.82 -2.31
CA ARG A 7 -0.96 11.11 -2.94
C ARG A 7 -0.33 12.03 -1.91
N THR A 8 0.58 12.87 -2.39
CA THR A 8 1.24 13.86 -1.53
C THR A 8 0.41 15.12 -1.36
N ASP A 9 -0.55 15.35 -2.24
CA ASP A 9 -1.43 16.51 -2.21
C ASP A 9 -2.86 16.03 -2.45
N ILE A 10 -3.80 16.54 -1.65
CA ILE A 10 -5.21 16.18 -1.71
C ILE A 10 -5.85 16.55 -3.06
N THR A 11 -5.28 17.53 -3.77
CA THR A 11 -5.76 17.97 -5.08
C THR A 11 -5.26 17.15 -6.24
N THR A 12 -4.22 16.32 -6.05
CA THR A 12 -3.68 15.46 -7.09
C THR A 12 -4.39 14.11 -7.09
N LYS A 13 -4.43 13.47 -8.26
CA LYS A 13 -4.96 12.12 -8.37
C LYS A 13 -3.91 11.12 -7.90
N PRO A 14 -4.30 10.09 -7.15
CA PRO A 14 -3.35 9.06 -6.72
C PRO A 14 -2.85 8.25 -7.93
N LYS A 15 -1.59 7.85 -7.89
CA LYS A 15 -1.00 7.03 -8.94
C LYS A 15 -1.40 5.57 -8.76
N LYS A 16 -1.65 4.89 -9.89
CA LYS A 16 -1.99 3.48 -9.86
C LYS A 16 -0.80 2.65 -9.38
N ALA A 17 -1.05 1.75 -8.44
CA ALA A 17 -0.05 0.81 -7.95
C ALA A 17 -0.05 -0.44 -8.82
N GLU A 18 1.14 -0.88 -9.27
CA GLU A 18 1.29 -2.08 -10.09
C GLU A 18 2.03 -3.15 -9.30
N LEU A 19 1.44 -4.36 -9.26
CA LEU A 19 2.02 -5.49 -8.53
C LEU A 19 3.41 -5.85 -9.03
N ASP A 20 3.63 -5.82 -10.33
CA ASP A 20 4.92 -6.16 -10.92
C ASP A 20 6.04 -5.26 -10.40
N LYS A 21 5.76 -3.98 -10.26
CA LYS A 21 6.72 -3.01 -9.72
C LYS A 21 6.98 -3.23 -8.24
N MET A 22 5.95 -3.60 -7.49
CA MET A 22 6.10 -3.90 -6.06
C MET A 22 6.94 -5.15 -5.85
N GLU A 23 6.71 -6.18 -6.65
CA GLU A 23 7.52 -7.41 -6.60
C GLU A 23 8.97 -7.17 -6.99
N ALA A 24 9.20 -6.34 -8.03
CA ALA A 24 10.56 -6.00 -8.44
C ALA A 24 11.32 -5.25 -7.35
N ALA A 25 10.64 -4.39 -6.60
CA ALA A 25 11.25 -3.70 -5.47
C ALA A 25 11.63 -4.68 -4.36
N LEU A 26 10.79 -5.68 -4.08
CA LEU A 26 11.09 -6.71 -3.08
C LEU A 26 12.25 -7.60 -3.47
N GLU A 27 12.46 -7.85 -4.76
CA GLU A 27 13.59 -8.64 -5.22
C GLU A 27 14.94 -7.96 -4.96
N LYS A 28 14.92 -6.61 -4.89
CA LYS A 28 16.13 -5.82 -4.69
C LYS A 28 16.39 -5.48 -3.23
N GLN A 29 15.38 -5.63 -2.37
CA GLN A 29 15.46 -5.23 -0.96
C GLN A 29 14.89 -6.33 -0.08
N ASP A 30 15.37 -6.39 1.16
CA ASP A 30 14.86 -7.34 2.15
C ASP A 30 13.45 -6.97 2.62
N SER A 31 13.13 -5.69 2.61
CA SER A 31 11.80 -5.20 2.96
C SER A 31 11.50 -3.92 2.21
N VAL A 32 10.22 -3.63 2.01
CA VAL A 32 9.76 -2.40 1.35
C VAL A 32 8.57 -1.84 2.11
N ILE A 33 8.41 -0.53 2.05
CA ILE A 33 7.26 0.17 2.63
C ILE A 33 6.56 0.91 1.51
N PHE A 34 5.26 0.68 1.39
CA PHE A 34 4.41 1.38 0.44
C PHE A 34 3.31 2.12 1.20
N TYR A 35 2.92 3.27 0.67
CA TYR A 35 1.80 4.03 1.20
C TYR A 35 0.68 4.00 0.17
N PHE A 36 -0.50 3.54 0.59
CA PHE A 36 -1.67 3.46 -0.28
C PHE A 36 -2.68 4.52 0.12
N ASP A 37 -3.31 5.13 -0.89
CA ASP A 37 -4.29 6.16 -0.68
C ASP A 37 -5.55 5.61 0.02
N ARG A 38 -6.24 6.47 0.75
CA ARG A 38 -7.47 6.11 1.45
C ARG A 38 -8.62 5.69 0.53
N GLU A 39 -8.52 6.03 -0.78
CA GLU A 39 -9.52 5.63 -1.76
C GLU A 39 -9.52 4.14 -2.06
N ASN A 40 -8.46 3.42 -1.68
CA ASN A 40 -8.41 1.98 -1.86
C ASN A 40 -9.44 1.30 -0.95
N SER A 41 -10.19 0.35 -1.51
CA SER A 41 -11.13 -0.41 -0.70
C SER A 41 -10.36 -1.34 0.24
N HIS A 42 -10.93 -1.57 1.41
CA HIS A 42 -10.35 -2.50 2.38
C HIS A 42 -10.21 -3.91 1.79
N LYS A 43 -11.19 -4.31 0.98
CA LYS A 43 -11.18 -5.59 0.29
C LYS A 43 -9.96 -5.74 -0.62
N ASP A 44 -9.62 -4.70 -1.39
CA ASP A 44 -8.48 -4.74 -2.27
C ASP A 44 -7.16 -4.83 -1.50
N LEU A 45 -7.07 -4.15 -0.36
CA LEU A 45 -5.89 -4.24 0.50
C LEU A 45 -5.74 -5.63 1.11
N LEU A 46 -6.85 -6.28 1.48
CA LEU A 46 -6.83 -7.65 1.97
C LEU A 46 -6.41 -8.64 0.88
N GLU A 47 -6.84 -8.42 -0.36
CA GLU A 47 -6.40 -9.24 -1.49
C GLU A 47 -4.90 -9.10 -1.71
N LEU A 48 -4.36 -7.90 -1.56
CA LEU A 48 -2.92 -7.67 -1.64
C LEU A 48 -2.18 -8.42 -0.54
N GLN A 49 -2.70 -8.39 0.68
CA GLN A 49 -2.14 -9.14 1.80
C GLN A 49 -2.09 -10.63 1.50
N ASP A 50 -3.20 -11.21 1.04
CA ASP A 50 -3.27 -12.62 0.69
C ASP A 50 -2.28 -12.98 -0.41
N TYR A 51 -2.12 -12.09 -1.38
CA TYR A 51 -1.21 -12.30 -2.50
C TYR A 51 0.25 -12.46 -2.02
N PHE A 52 0.70 -11.55 -1.15
CA PHE A 52 2.08 -11.61 -0.65
C PHE A 52 2.29 -12.69 0.40
N GLU A 53 1.30 -12.94 1.25
CA GLU A 53 1.39 -14.03 2.24
C GLU A 53 1.44 -15.39 1.57
N ALA A 54 0.72 -15.58 0.46
CA ALA A 54 0.77 -16.82 -0.32
C ALA A 54 2.15 -17.08 -0.92
N LYS A 55 2.96 -16.03 -1.07
CA LYS A 55 4.35 -16.14 -1.55
C LYS A 55 5.37 -16.32 -0.43
N GLY A 56 4.90 -16.47 0.80
CA GLY A 56 5.77 -16.65 1.96
C GLY A 56 6.36 -15.37 2.50
N LYS A 57 5.79 -14.21 2.15
CA LYS A 57 6.26 -12.90 2.62
C LYS A 57 5.42 -12.43 3.80
N SER A 58 6.02 -11.66 4.70
CA SER A 58 5.29 -11.03 5.81
C SER A 58 4.68 -9.71 5.35
N PHE A 59 3.45 -9.47 5.76
CA PHE A 59 2.69 -8.29 5.35
C PHE A 59 2.09 -7.62 6.59
N TYR A 60 2.40 -6.33 6.74
CA TYR A 60 1.87 -5.51 7.84
C TYR A 60 1.21 -4.27 7.25
N MET A 61 0.01 -3.96 7.71
CA MET A 61 -0.74 -2.79 7.24
C MET A 61 -1.23 -1.99 8.44
N ASN A 62 -0.97 -0.68 8.41
CA ASN A 62 -1.40 0.26 9.45
C ASN A 62 -2.01 1.49 8.81
N GLU A 63 -2.98 2.09 9.49
CA GLU A 63 -3.52 3.37 9.11
C GLU A 63 -2.67 4.48 9.71
N VAL A 64 -2.25 5.44 8.87
CA VAL A 64 -1.42 6.57 9.29
C VAL A 64 -2.18 7.85 8.98
N LYS A 65 -2.37 8.69 10.00
CA LYS A 65 -2.99 9.99 9.82
C LYS A 65 -1.92 11.04 9.56
N TYR A 66 -2.14 11.89 8.57
CA TYR A 66 -1.20 12.95 8.21
C TYR A 66 -1.77 14.35 8.41
N GLY A 67 -2.99 14.46 8.95
CA GLY A 67 -3.65 15.73 9.22
C GLY A 67 -4.62 15.60 10.38
N LEU A 68 -5.35 16.70 10.66
CA LEU A 68 -6.31 16.76 11.77
C LEU A 68 -7.71 16.29 11.37
N ALA A 69 -8.02 16.28 10.08
CA ALA A 69 -9.32 15.84 9.59
C ALA A 69 -9.39 14.31 9.56
N ASP A 70 -10.57 13.74 9.82
CA ASP A 70 -10.76 12.30 9.84
C ASP A 70 -10.46 11.64 8.49
N ASN A 71 -10.58 12.39 7.39
CA ASN A 71 -10.32 11.88 6.05
C ASN A 71 -8.87 12.09 5.59
N GLU A 72 -8.00 12.61 6.45
CA GLU A 72 -6.59 12.83 6.14
C GLU A 72 -5.75 11.65 6.66
N TYR A 73 -5.90 10.50 6.03
CA TYR A 73 -5.17 9.30 6.38
C TYR A 73 -4.76 8.52 5.13
N MET A 74 -3.81 7.63 5.32
CA MET A 74 -3.34 6.72 4.29
C MET A 74 -3.02 5.37 4.94
N TYR A 75 -2.87 4.33 4.14
CA TYR A 75 -2.49 3.02 4.62
C TYR A 75 -1.00 2.81 4.40
N LYS A 76 -0.29 2.47 5.47
CA LYS A 76 1.13 2.11 5.40
C LYS A 76 1.22 0.59 5.33
N VAL A 77 1.81 0.09 4.26
CA VAL A 77 2.02 -1.34 4.04
C VAL A 77 3.50 -1.64 4.09
N HIS A 78 3.90 -2.53 5.00
CA HIS A 78 5.28 -2.97 5.15
C HIS A 78 5.35 -4.45 4.78
N ILE A 79 6.13 -4.78 3.76
CA ILE A 79 6.28 -6.15 3.26
C ILE A 79 7.73 -6.57 3.46
N ILE A 80 7.91 -7.70 4.11
CA ILE A 80 9.23 -8.26 4.44
C ILE A 80 9.40 -9.60 3.74
N ASN A 81 10.51 -9.75 3.05
CA ASN A 81 10.89 -11.02 2.42
C ASN A 81 11.18 -12.13 3.44
#